data_6fe39e04bbf3d4aff7b22f61626dc4bb
#
_entry.id   6fe39e04bbf3d4aff7b22f61626dc4bb
#
_cell.length_a   1.000
_cell.length_b   1.000
_cell.length_c   1.000
_cell.angle_alpha   90.00
_cell.angle_beta   90.00
_cell.angle_gamma   90.00
#
_symmetry.space_group_name_H-M   'P 1'
#
loop_
_entity.id
_entity.type
_entity.pdbx_description
1 polymer ?
#
loop_
_entity_poly.entity_id
_entity_poly.type
_entity_poly.pdbx_seq_one_letter_code
_entity_poly.pdbx_strand_id
1 'polypeptide(L)'
;MNSFRYTLLALALTALSLGSCKKEATITPQPTALTATQQLSTGSWRLDQVKEAGQVTGSGANIKDQYSLTFRSDGSYTQKTLASGTTYPGTWMLMTNNTMLHLTDNKGTSTEYIVANLSATELRYSFTNRSGVIEERTFSAQP
;
A
#
# COMPACT_ATOMS: atom_id res chain seq x y z
N MET A 1 74.69 -29.79 -44.29
CA MET A 1 74.57 -29.45 -45.72
C MET A 1 73.16 -29.18 -46.07
N ASN A 2 72.94 -28.03 -46.72
CA ASN A 2 71.78 -27.60 -47.49
C ASN A 2 70.62 -27.09 -46.67
N SER A 3 70.48 -25.80 -46.56
CA SER A 3 69.95 -24.81 -47.54
C SER A 3 68.43 -24.74 -47.47
N PHE A 4 67.95 -23.69 -46.88
CA PHE A 4 67.47 -22.49 -47.56
C PHE A 4 66.04 -22.60 -48.11
N ARG A 5 65.11 -21.85 -47.59
CA ARG A 5 64.47 -20.77 -48.35
C ARG A 5 63.44 -20.03 -47.51
N TYR A 6 63.66 -18.74 -47.36
CA TYR A 6 62.70 -17.74 -46.85
C TYR A 6 61.57 -17.55 -47.86
N THR A 7 60.37 -17.51 -47.36
CA THR A 7 59.24 -16.89 -48.09
C THR A 7 58.53 -15.93 -47.17
N LEU A 8 58.71 -14.66 -47.41
CA LEU A 8 57.97 -13.57 -46.84
C LEU A 8 56.49 -13.67 -47.32
N LEU A 9 55.57 -13.75 -46.41
CA LEU A 9 54.17 -13.52 -46.71
C LEU A 9 53.69 -12.35 -45.85
N ALA A 10 53.47 -11.25 -46.54
CA ALA A 10 52.88 -10.04 -45.96
C ALA A 10 51.44 -10.32 -45.60
N LEU A 11 51.09 -10.25 -44.31
CA LEU A 11 49.71 -10.33 -43.87
C LEU A 11 49.18 -8.92 -43.59
N ALA A 12 48.23 -8.51 -44.43
CA ALA A 12 47.55 -7.26 -44.31
C ALA A 12 46.62 -7.29 -43.09
N LEU A 13 46.87 -6.43 -42.10
CA LEU A 13 45.97 -6.21 -40.99
C LEU A 13 44.75 -5.39 -41.46
N THR A 14 43.60 -6.04 -41.63
CA THR A 14 42.32 -5.36 -41.75
C THR A 14 41.78 -5.12 -40.34
N ALA A 15 41.81 -3.87 -39.89
CA ALA A 15 41.18 -3.41 -38.66
C ALA A 15 39.68 -3.44 -38.85
N LEU A 16 38.97 -4.44 -38.31
CA LEU A 16 37.51 -4.38 -38.10
C LEU A 16 37.25 -3.49 -36.90
N SER A 17 36.79 -2.27 -37.14
CA SER A 17 36.21 -1.41 -36.14
C SER A 17 34.81 -1.96 -35.77
N LEU A 18 34.75 -2.74 -34.69
CA LEU A 18 33.48 -3.09 -34.04
C LEU A 18 32.90 -1.84 -33.39
N GLY A 19 31.99 -1.16 -34.11
CA GLY A 19 31.14 -0.11 -33.55
C GLY A 19 30.29 -0.70 -32.45
N SER A 20 30.72 -0.57 -31.20
CA SER A 20 29.91 -0.89 -30.02
C SER A 20 28.82 0.15 -29.91
N CYS A 21 27.67 -0.08 -30.51
CA CYS A 21 26.45 0.63 -30.17
C CYS A 21 26.12 0.32 -28.72
N LYS A 22 26.53 1.20 -27.80
CA LYS A 22 25.94 1.26 -26.47
C LYS A 22 24.47 1.62 -26.62
N LYS A 23 23.59 0.63 -26.60
CA LYS A 23 22.17 0.81 -26.42
C LYS A 23 22.00 1.40 -25.03
N GLU A 24 21.83 2.70 -24.90
CA GLU A 24 21.40 3.32 -23.65
C GLU A 24 20.08 2.65 -23.28
N ALA A 25 20.15 1.83 -22.23
CA ALA A 25 18.94 1.29 -21.59
C ALA A 25 18.18 2.51 -21.06
N THR A 26 17.11 2.90 -21.74
CA THR A 26 16.13 3.85 -21.23
C THR A 26 15.59 3.22 -19.96
N ILE A 27 16.08 3.66 -18.80
CA ILE A 27 15.54 3.26 -17.50
C ILE A 27 14.17 3.93 -17.42
N THR A 28 13.12 3.20 -17.80
CA THR A 28 11.75 3.60 -17.52
C THR A 28 11.63 3.65 -16.00
N PRO A 29 11.28 4.81 -15.38
CA PRO A 29 11.12 4.87 -13.94
C PRO A 29 10.09 3.83 -13.51
N GLN A 30 10.51 2.84 -12.73
CA GLN A 30 9.58 1.89 -12.14
C GLN A 30 8.67 2.67 -11.19
N PRO A 31 7.35 2.49 -11.25
CA PRO A 31 6.43 3.15 -10.34
C PRO A 31 6.85 2.85 -8.90
N THR A 32 7.20 3.87 -8.14
CA THR A 32 7.53 3.73 -6.72
C THR A 32 6.27 3.27 -5.99
N ALA A 33 6.34 2.14 -5.28
CA ALA A 33 5.22 1.68 -4.47
C ALA A 33 4.84 2.75 -3.44
N LEU A 34 3.54 2.99 -3.27
CA LEU A 34 3.03 3.95 -2.29
C LEU A 34 3.41 3.50 -0.88
N THR A 35 3.79 4.44 -0.03
CA THR A 35 3.96 4.18 1.41
C THR A 35 2.61 3.84 2.05
N ALA A 36 2.61 3.17 3.20
CA ALA A 36 1.38 2.85 3.92
C ALA A 36 0.54 4.10 4.24
N THR A 37 1.18 5.21 4.63
CA THR A 37 0.52 6.50 4.85
C THR A 37 -0.14 7.02 3.57
N GLN A 38 0.55 6.95 2.44
CA GLN A 38 0.00 7.36 1.15
C GLN A 38 -1.17 6.46 0.74
N GLN A 39 -1.05 5.13 0.89
CA GLN A 39 -2.13 4.20 0.61
C GLN A 39 -3.38 4.51 1.44
N LEU A 40 -3.20 4.74 2.76
CA LEU A 40 -4.32 5.02 3.65
C LEU A 40 -5.03 6.35 3.30
N SER A 41 -4.28 7.35 2.81
CA SER A 41 -4.81 8.69 2.50
C SER A 41 -5.18 8.92 1.02
N THR A 42 -5.24 7.87 0.18
CA THR A 42 -5.56 8.01 -1.26
C THR A 42 -7.03 8.28 -1.54
N GLY A 43 -7.93 7.95 -0.62
CA GLY A 43 -9.37 8.08 -0.86
C GLY A 43 -10.17 7.88 0.42
N SER A 44 -11.39 7.39 0.31
CA SER A 44 -12.19 6.98 1.45
C SER A 44 -12.31 5.46 1.52
N TRP A 45 -12.55 4.95 2.72
CA TRP A 45 -12.62 3.53 3.03
C TRP A 45 -14.01 3.21 3.55
N ARG A 46 -14.82 2.48 2.78
CA ARG A 46 -16.15 2.08 3.18
C ARG A 46 -16.11 0.77 3.96
N LEU A 47 -16.78 0.71 5.10
CA LEU A 47 -16.92 -0.52 5.88
C LEU A 47 -17.81 -1.53 5.12
N ASP A 48 -17.24 -2.70 4.79
CA ASP A 48 -17.94 -3.72 4.02
C ASP A 48 -18.22 -5.00 4.81
N GLN A 49 -17.46 -5.27 5.87
CA GLN A 49 -17.66 -6.45 6.69
C GLN A 49 -17.24 -6.22 8.15
N VAL A 50 -17.99 -6.79 9.06
CA VAL A 50 -17.68 -6.89 10.49
C VAL A 50 -17.70 -8.37 10.87
N LYS A 51 -16.65 -8.81 11.60
CA LYS A 51 -16.58 -10.12 12.24
C LYS A 51 -16.38 -9.95 13.72
N GLU A 52 -17.02 -10.78 14.51
CA GLU A 52 -16.79 -10.92 15.96
C GLU A 52 -16.44 -12.37 16.27
N ALA A 53 -15.38 -12.58 17.03
CA ALA A 53 -14.85 -13.92 17.33
C ALA A 53 -14.69 -14.79 16.06
N GLY A 54 -14.29 -14.18 14.93
CA GLY A 54 -14.11 -14.87 13.65
C GLY A 54 -15.39 -15.10 12.84
N GLN A 55 -16.58 -14.81 13.38
CA GLN A 55 -17.86 -14.98 12.68
C GLN A 55 -18.33 -13.68 12.06
N VAL A 56 -18.83 -13.72 10.81
CA VAL A 56 -19.39 -12.54 10.15
C VAL A 56 -20.70 -12.16 10.84
N THR A 57 -20.74 -10.97 11.43
CA THR A 57 -21.92 -10.39 12.10
C THR A 57 -22.60 -9.31 11.28
N GLY A 58 -21.92 -8.78 10.25
CA GLY A 58 -22.48 -7.81 9.32
C GLY A 58 -21.71 -7.78 8.01
N SER A 59 -22.41 -7.56 6.90
CA SER A 59 -21.79 -7.39 5.58
C SER A 59 -22.60 -6.46 4.68
N GLY A 60 -21.90 -5.61 3.92
CA GLY A 60 -22.50 -4.67 2.98
C GLY A 60 -23.60 -3.80 3.64
N ALA A 61 -24.72 -3.66 2.97
CA ALA A 61 -25.86 -2.85 3.42
C ALA A 61 -26.54 -3.35 4.72
N ASN A 62 -26.22 -4.58 5.16
CA ASN A 62 -26.76 -5.15 6.40
C ASN A 62 -25.94 -4.72 7.64
N ILE A 63 -24.86 -3.98 7.47
CA ILE A 63 -24.09 -3.45 8.59
C ILE A 63 -24.90 -2.31 9.22
N LYS A 64 -25.28 -2.50 10.48
CA LYS A 64 -25.88 -1.43 11.26
C LYS A 64 -24.88 -0.28 11.42
N ASP A 65 -25.34 0.94 11.19
CA ASP A 65 -24.51 2.16 11.30
C ASP A 65 -23.26 2.12 10.41
N GLN A 66 -23.39 1.58 9.19
CA GLN A 66 -22.33 1.54 8.19
C GLN A 66 -21.73 2.93 7.98
N TYR A 67 -20.41 3.00 7.90
CA TYR A 67 -19.68 4.26 7.78
C TYR A 67 -18.50 4.14 6.80
N SER A 68 -17.97 5.29 6.42
CA SER A 68 -16.69 5.40 5.71
C SER A 68 -15.69 6.20 6.55
N LEU A 69 -14.40 5.92 6.31
CA LEU A 69 -13.27 6.65 6.88
C LEU A 69 -12.54 7.35 5.73
N THR A 70 -12.20 8.61 5.92
CA THR A 70 -11.32 9.36 5.02
C THR A 70 -10.13 9.85 5.84
N PHE A 71 -8.94 9.34 5.51
CA PHE A 71 -7.69 9.74 6.14
C PHE A 71 -7.00 10.80 5.29
N ARG A 72 -6.34 11.77 5.93
CA ARG A 72 -5.56 12.82 5.25
C ARG A 72 -4.11 12.75 5.68
N SER A 73 -3.23 13.16 4.78
CA SER A 73 -1.77 13.16 5.04
C SER A 73 -1.33 14.10 6.15
N ASP A 74 -2.18 15.02 6.59
CA ASP A 74 -1.94 15.90 7.73
C ASP A 74 -2.20 15.24 9.09
N GLY A 75 -2.56 13.94 9.12
CA GLY A 75 -2.89 13.21 10.35
C GLY A 75 -4.32 13.39 10.82
N SER A 76 -5.18 14.09 10.07
CA SER A 76 -6.61 14.16 10.36
C SER A 76 -7.38 13.03 9.69
N TYR A 77 -8.50 12.60 10.28
CA TYR A 77 -9.47 11.73 9.60
C TYR A 77 -10.90 12.21 9.83
N THR A 78 -11.79 11.72 8.97
CA THR A 78 -13.23 11.91 9.11
C THR A 78 -13.92 10.57 9.01
N GLN A 79 -14.76 10.23 9.99
CA GLN A 79 -15.72 9.14 9.89
C GLN A 79 -17.07 9.72 9.44
N LYS A 80 -17.67 9.13 8.40
CA LYS A 80 -18.99 9.53 7.90
C LYS A 80 -19.95 8.37 8.00
N THR A 81 -21.03 8.51 8.76
CA THR A 81 -22.13 7.54 8.78
C THR A 81 -22.88 7.60 7.45
N LEU A 82 -23.02 6.47 6.76
CA LEU A 82 -23.60 6.47 5.41
C LEU A 82 -25.09 6.76 5.39
N ALA A 83 -25.84 6.25 6.38
CA ALA A 83 -27.28 6.44 6.45
C ALA A 83 -27.69 7.89 6.73
N SER A 84 -27.02 8.59 7.66
CA SER A 84 -27.35 9.96 8.06
C SER A 84 -26.52 11.03 7.38
N GLY A 85 -25.36 10.65 6.81
CA GLY A 85 -24.38 11.60 6.31
C GLY A 85 -23.61 12.34 7.40
N THR A 86 -23.86 12.04 8.69
CA THR A 86 -23.20 12.69 9.83
C THR A 86 -21.70 12.39 9.82
N THR A 87 -20.89 13.42 10.09
CA THR A 87 -19.43 13.32 10.08
C THR A 87 -18.85 13.55 11.47
N TYR A 88 -17.83 12.78 11.80
CA TYR A 88 -17.09 12.85 13.06
C TYR A 88 -15.60 13.02 12.74
N PRO A 89 -15.00 14.17 13.04
CA PRO A 89 -13.57 14.38 12.81
C PRO A 89 -12.74 13.72 13.92
N GLY A 90 -11.46 13.47 13.61
CA GLY A 90 -10.48 12.98 14.56
C GLY A 90 -9.07 13.06 13.99
N THR A 91 -8.13 12.45 14.70
CA THR A 91 -6.73 12.36 14.28
C THR A 91 -6.26 10.91 14.22
N TRP A 92 -5.29 10.63 13.39
CA TRP A 92 -4.76 9.30 13.19
C TRP A 92 -3.24 9.28 13.06
N MET A 93 -2.66 8.15 13.39
CA MET A 93 -1.26 7.85 13.08
C MET A 93 -1.07 6.33 12.88
N LEU A 94 -0.10 5.98 12.04
CA LEU A 94 0.40 4.61 11.94
C LEU A 94 1.60 4.45 12.87
N MET A 95 1.61 3.38 13.63
CA MET A 95 2.67 3.03 14.59
C MET A 95 3.21 1.63 14.30
N THR A 96 4.31 1.27 14.96
CA THR A 96 4.87 -0.09 14.97
C THR A 96 5.07 -0.63 13.55
N ASN A 97 5.84 0.10 12.72
CA ASN A 97 6.10 -0.25 11.32
C ASN A 97 4.81 -0.49 10.51
N ASN A 98 3.81 0.39 10.70
CA ASN A 98 2.50 0.36 10.01
C ASN A 98 1.61 -0.85 10.37
N THR A 99 1.89 -1.58 11.44
CA THR A 99 1.05 -2.69 11.90
C THR A 99 0.00 -2.28 12.92
N MET A 100 0.02 -1.00 13.36
CA MET A 100 -0.93 -0.47 14.31
C MET A 100 -1.46 0.88 13.83
N LEU A 101 -2.78 1.02 13.79
CA LEU A 101 -3.47 2.27 13.48
C LEU A 101 -4.05 2.84 14.78
N HIS A 102 -3.60 4.02 15.17
CA HIS A 102 -4.11 4.75 16.32
C HIS A 102 -5.08 5.83 15.85
N LEU A 103 -6.31 5.79 16.34
CA LEU A 103 -7.34 6.79 16.07
C LEU A 103 -7.72 7.50 17.37
N THR A 104 -7.80 8.84 17.34
CA THR A 104 -8.34 9.66 18.41
C THR A 104 -9.57 10.39 17.89
N ASP A 105 -10.72 10.18 18.51
CA ASP A 105 -11.97 10.82 18.12
C ASP A 105 -12.04 12.30 18.55
N ASN A 106 -13.09 13.00 18.16
CA ASN A 106 -13.32 14.41 18.50
C ASN A 106 -13.61 14.69 20.00
N LYS A 107 -13.76 13.62 20.78
CA LYS A 107 -13.92 13.69 22.25
C LYS A 107 -12.62 13.39 23.00
N GLY A 108 -11.54 13.11 22.24
CA GLY A 108 -10.24 12.77 22.79
C GLY A 108 -10.10 11.30 23.19
N THR A 109 -11.08 10.44 22.84
CA THR A 109 -10.98 9.00 23.09
C THR A 109 -10.09 8.36 22.04
N SER A 110 -9.05 7.66 22.49
CA SER A 110 -8.10 6.96 21.63
C SER A 110 -8.38 5.47 21.58
N THR A 111 -8.23 4.87 20.40
CA THR A 111 -8.33 3.42 20.18
C THR A 111 -7.22 2.97 19.27
N GLU A 112 -6.62 1.83 19.60
CA GLU A 112 -5.58 1.18 18.81
C GLU A 112 -6.17 -0.02 18.07
N TYR A 113 -5.82 -0.10 16.78
CA TYR A 113 -6.29 -1.14 15.88
C TYR A 113 -5.08 -1.87 15.31
N ILE A 114 -5.08 -3.19 15.36
CA ILE A 114 -4.04 -4.03 14.73
C ILE A 114 -4.36 -4.12 13.24
N VAL A 115 -3.50 -3.58 12.39
CA VAL A 115 -3.64 -3.61 10.93
C VAL A 115 -3.25 -4.99 10.43
N ALA A 116 -4.23 -5.74 9.93
CA ALA A 116 -4.03 -7.06 9.35
C ALA A 116 -3.74 -7.00 7.85
N ASN A 117 -4.31 -5.99 7.14
CA ASN A 117 -4.03 -5.73 5.74
C ASN A 117 -4.19 -4.24 5.42
N LEU A 118 -3.29 -3.72 4.60
CA LEU A 118 -3.40 -2.40 3.99
C LEU A 118 -2.85 -2.49 2.57
N SER A 119 -3.71 -2.30 1.60
CA SER A 119 -3.39 -2.31 0.18
C SER A 119 -4.07 -1.13 -0.53
N ALA A 120 -3.93 -1.01 -1.83
CA ALA A 120 -4.62 0.02 -2.60
C ALA A 120 -6.16 -0.13 -2.60
N THR A 121 -6.67 -1.33 -2.29
CA THR A 121 -8.11 -1.65 -2.41
C THR A 121 -8.76 -2.12 -1.12
N GLU A 122 -7.97 -2.57 -0.13
CA GLU A 122 -8.49 -3.12 1.12
C GLU A 122 -7.73 -2.60 2.33
N LEU A 123 -8.45 -2.13 3.33
CA LEU A 123 -7.97 -1.93 4.70
C LEU A 123 -8.69 -2.93 5.60
N ARG A 124 -7.94 -3.70 6.39
CA ARG A 124 -8.48 -4.60 7.40
C ARG A 124 -7.73 -4.44 8.70
N TYR A 125 -8.49 -4.26 9.77
CA TYR A 125 -7.93 -4.17 11.12
C TYR A 125 -8.81 -4.89 12.15
N SER A 126 -8.22 -5.17 13.30
CA SER A 126 -8.91 -5.78 14.43
C SER A 126 -8.62 -5.03 15.72
N PHE A 127 -9.51 -5.18 16.70
CA PHE A 127 -9.38 -4.65 18.04
C PHE A 127 -10.23 -5.48 19.02
N THR A 128 -9.97 -5.33 20.32
CA THR A 128 -10.86 -5.90 21.33
C THR A 128 -11.98 -4.90 21.64
N ASN A 129 -13.21 -5.31 21.40
CA ASN A 129 -14.38 -4.46 21.65
C ASN A 129 -14.69 -4.37 23.16
N ARG A 130 -15.69 -3.57 23.53
CA ARG A 130 -16.08 -3.36 24.93
C ARG A 130 -16.56 -4.62 25.65
N SER A 131 -16.98 -5.65 24.93
CA SER A 131 -17.38 -6.95 25.45
C SER A 131 -16.20 -7.91 25.61
N GLY A 132 -14.98 -7.47 25.35
CA GLY A 132 -13.77 -8.32 25.42
C GLY A 132 -13.60 -9.26 24.22
N VAL A 133 -14.38 -9.08 23.16
CA VAL A 133 -14.36 -9.92 21.96
C VAL A 133 -13.49 -9.26 20.90
N ILE A 134 -12.70 -10.08 20.18
CA ILE A 134 -11.95 -9.58 19.01
C ILE A 134 -12.95 -9.30 17.89
N GLU A 135 -12.98 -8.05 17.47
CA GLU A 135 -13.74 -7.57 16.33
C GLU A 135 -12.77 -7.25 15.19
N GLU A 136 -13.06 -7.75 13.98
CA GLU A 136 -12.34 -7.44 12.74
C GLU A 136 -13.26 -6.65 11.82
N ARG A 137 -12.73 -5.59 11.21
CA ARG A 137 -13.41 -4.78 10.23
C ARG A 137 -12.64 -4.76 8.92
N THR A 138 -13.36 -5.00 7.83
CA THR A 138 -12.83 -4.95 6.47
C THR A 138 -13.49 -3.80 5.71
N PHE A 139 -12.65 -3.01 5.05
CA PHE A 139 -13.05 -1.84 4.28
C PHE A 139 -12.57 -1.98 2.84
N SER A 140 -13.35 -1.49 1.89
CA SER A 140 -12.92 -1.28 0.51
C SER A 140 -12.61 0.19 0.24
N ALA A 141 -11.57 0.43 -0.58
CA ALA A 141 -11.26 1.77 -1.07
C ALA A 141 -12.40 2.28 -1.96
N GLN A 142 -12.75 3.52 -1.76
CA GLN A 142 -13.69 4.27 -2.61
C GLN A 142 -12.89 5.37 -3.33
N PRO A 143 -13.00 5.49 -4.64
CA PRO A 143 -12.34 6.52 -5.43
C PRO A 143 -12.81 7.93 -5.06
#